data_ba0fa6c787f38484c790b5bff9e981ae
#
_entry.id   ba0fa6c787f38484c790b5bff9e981ae
#
_cell.length_a   1.000
_cell.length_b   1.000
_cell.length_c   1.000
_cell.angle_alpha   90.00
_cell.angle_beta   90.00
_cell.angle_gamma   90.00
#
_symmetry.space_group_name_H-M   'P 1'
#
loop_
_entity.id
_entity.type
_entity.pdbx_description
1 polymer ?
#
loop_
_entity_poly.entity_id
_entity_poly.type
_entity_poly.pdbx_seq_one_letter_code
_entity_poly.pdbx_strand_id
1 'polypeptide(L)'
;MLILISQDCDIVHRRYEVEPFIEFLVATRIEASGRNKGLQWGKHPRRFQFSFLQQGGEALFEIDINDRYRAPRQILLGGLPEQRLDAKLTEAVCRWVAKRYTRAAFPDEFNRRTDAAKDSLADLFKKQGDLILSIHIRIEPEDTELPEGEDYRILLYAICERHTWEDARSRAAATRLVDQIGIKLAECEGIFVDESVLVPEHRFSLEDLRETDRWDYDYLTYRGGPTEPIGEGFE
;
A
#
# COMPACT_ATOMS: atom_id res chain seq x y z
N MET A 1 -0.42 18.35 -15.25
CA MET A 1 -0.91 17.21 -16.06
C MET A 1 -2.12 16.60 -15.36
N LEU A 2 -3.14 16.18 -16.10
CA LEU A 2 -4.27 15.44 -15.52
C LEU A 2 -4.12 13.95 -15.86
N ILE A 3 -4.31 13.10 -14.84
CA ILE A 3 -4.29 11.64 -15.00
C ILE A 3 -5.72 11.15 -14.79
N LEU A 4 -6.31 10.57 -15.83
CA LEU A 4 -7.64 9.98 -15.78
C LEU A 4 -7.61 8.72 -14.92
N ILE A 5 -8.46 8.65 -13.90
CA ILE A 5 -8.53 7.55 -12.93
C ILE A 5 -9.89 6.84 -12.90
N SER A 6 -10.86 7.30 -13.68
CA SER A 6 -12.12 6.57 -13.87
C SER A 6 -11.87 5.22 -14.54
N GLN A 7 -12.67 4.22 -14.20
CA GLN A 7 -12.58 2.89 -14.80
C GLN A 7 -12.96 2.92 -16.28
N ASP A 8 -12.35 2.05 -17.08
CA ASP A 8 -12.61 1.98 -18.52
C ASP A 8 -14.09 1.70 -18.83
N CYS A 9 -14.75 0.86 -18.02
CA CYS A 9 -16.19 0.57 -18.17
C CYS A 9 -17.06 1.82 -18.02
N ASP A 10 -16.68 2.73 -17.11
CA ASP A 10 -17.42 3.97 -16.86
C ASP A 10 -17.18 4.98 -17.99
N ILE A 11 -15.94 5.03 -18.49
CA ILE A 11 -15.54 5.89 -19.61
C ILE A 11 -16.32 5.53 -20.87
N VAL A 12 -16.44 4.23 -21.20
CA VAL A 12 -17.08 3.73 -22.42
C VAL A 12 -18.57 3.46 -22.27
N HIS A 13 -19.15 3.71 -21.10
CA HIS A 13 -20.57 3.46 -20.84
C HIS A 13 -21.45 4.21 -21.83
N ARG A 14 -22.44 3.52 -22.42
CA ARG A 14 -23.24 4.08 -23.53
C ARG A 14 -24.16 5.24 -23.11
N ARG A 15 -24.61 5.24 -21.84
CA ARG A 15 -25.53 6.26 -21.32
C ARG A 15 -24.80 7.25 -20.43
N TYR A 16 -24.78 8.50 -20.84
CA TYR A 16 -24.15 9.59 -20.08
C TYR A 16 -24.88 9.93 -18.78
N GLU A 17 -26.18 9.59 -18.71
CA GLU A 17 -27.00 9.83 -17.51
C GLU A 17 -26.62 8.89 -16.37
N VAL A 18 -26.09 7.72 -16.69
CA VAL A 18 -25.66 6.72 -15.69
C VAL A 18 -24.27 7.07 -15.17
N GLU A 19 -23.34 7.36 -16.11
CA GLU A 19 -21.97 7.76 -15.80
C GLU A 19 -21.68 9.16 -16.40
N PRO A 20 -22.19 10.23 -15.76
CA PRO A 20 -22.10 11.57 -16.34
C PRO A 20 -20.74 12.24 -16.19
N PHE A 21 -19.92 11.74 -15.27
CA PHE A 21 -18.64 12.37 -14.92
C PHE A 21 -17.48 11.41 -15.00
N ILE A 22 -16.29 11.97 -15.14
CA ILE A 22 -15.01 11.30 -15.01
C ILE A 22 -14.12 12.01 -13.99
N GLU A 23 -13.18 11.30 -13.42
CA GLU A 23 -12.27 11.81 -12.40
C GLU A 23 -10.82 11.78 -12.86
N PHE A 24 -10.11 12.79 -12.43
CA PHE A 24 -8.68 12.96 -12.67
C PHE A 24 -7.94 13.22 -11.35
N LEU A 25 -6.68 12.79 -11.31
CA LEU A 25 -5.70 13.31 -10.36
C LEU A 25 -4.87 14.39 -11.03
N VAL A 26 -4.52 15.42 -10.28
CA VAL A 26 -3.62 16.46 -10.74
C VAL A 26 -2.18 16.06 -10.46
N ALA A 27 -1.37 15.90 -11.50
CA ALA A 27 0.05 15.65 -11.39
C ALA A 27 0.82 16.94 -11.67
N THR A 28 1.53 17.43 -10.66
CA THR A 28 2.34 18.64 -10.73
C THR A 28 3.78 18.27 -11.04
N ARG A 29 4.35 18.92 -12.05
CA ARG A 29 5.78 18.76 -12.36
C ARG A 29 6.61 19.36 -11.24
N ILE A 30 7.61 18.61 -10.79
CA ILE A 30 8.55 19.03 -9.76
C ILE A 30 9.99 18.95 -10.26
N GLU A 31 10.90 19.66 -9.59
CA GLU A 31 12.32 19.62 -9.87
C GLU A 31 12.93 18.28 -9.45
N ALA A 32 14.00 17.87 -10.16
CA ALA A 32 14.71 16.61 -9.84
C ALA A 32 15.25 16.57 -8.41
N SER A 33 15.57 17.72 -7.81
CA SER A 33 15.98 17.86 -6.41
C SER A 33 14.89 17.46 -5.41
N GLY A 34 13.61 17.50 -5.83
CA GLY A 34 12.45 17.07 -5.02
C GLY A 34 12.20 15.55 -5.06
N ARG A 35 13.03 14.77 -5.76
CA ARG A 35 12.88 13.32 -5.88
C ARG A 35 12.95 12.63 -4.52
N ASN A 36 11.94 11.80 -4.23
CA ASN A 36 11.86 11.03 -3.01
C ASN A 36 11.49 9.58 -3.34
N LYS A 37 12.43 8.66 -3.11
CA LYS A 37 12.25 7.23 -3.42
C LYS A 37 11.04 6.62 -2.68
N GLY A 38 10.78 7.01 -1.44
CA GLY A 38 9.61 6.53 -0.70
C GLY A 38 8.29 6.93 -1.34
N LEU A 39 8.21 8.15 -1.92
CA LEU A 39 7.04 8.60 -2.68
C LEU A 39 6.92 7.87 -4.02
N GLN A 40 8.04 7.61 -4.71
CA GLN A 40 8.06 6.87 -5.98
C GLN A 40 7.61 5.41 -5.81
N TRP A 41 7.86 4.81 -4.66
CA TRP A 41 7.41 3.46 -4.34
C TRP A 41 5.98 3.38 -3.79
N GLY A 42 5.24 4.49 -3.79
CA GLY A 42 3.86 4.54 -3.30
C GLY A 42 3.74 4.24 -1.80
N LYS A 43 4.82 4.50 -1.03
CA LYS A 43 4.85 4.26 0.42
C LYS A 43 4.08 5.32 1.22
N HIS A 44 3.87 6.50 0.64
CA HIS A 44 3.18 7.59 1.32
C HIS A 44 1.69 7.57 0.93
N PRO A 45 0.76 7.57 1.89
CA PRO A 45 -0.67 7.38 1.62
C PRO A 45 -1.33 8.55 0.89
N ARG A 46 -0.71 9.74 0.90
CA ARG A 46 -1.28 10.97 0.33
C ARG A 46 -0.50 11.52 -0.85
N ARG A 47 0.78 11.16 -0.99
CA ARG A 47 1.67 11.69 -2.04
C ARG A 47 2.34 10.55 -2.80
N PHE A 48 2.37 10.68 -4.11
CA PHE A 48 3.00 9.73 -5.02
C PHE A 48 3.85 10.48 -6.04
N GLN A 49 5.05 10.00 -6.30
CA GLN A 49 5.93 10.55 -7.34
C GLN A 49 6.19 9.52 -8.41
N PHE A 50 6.31 9.99 -9.66
CA PHE A 50 6.68 9.15 -10.78
C PHE A 50 7.41 9.97 -11.84
N SER A 51 8.27 9.30 -12.60
CA SER A 51 8.88 9.86 -13.79
C SER A 51 8.05 9.53 -15.01
N PHE A 52 7.96 10.47 -15.93
CA PHE A 52 7.22 10.30 -17.16
C PHE A 52 7.96 10.94 -18.34
N LEU A 53 8.12 10.20 -19.44
CA LEU A 53 8.79 10.69 -20.64
C LEU A 53 7.86 11.62 -21.42
N GLN A 54 8.28 12.86 -21.60
CA GLN A 54 7.59 13.86 -22.41
C GLN A 54 8.45 14.30 -23.60
N GLN A 55 7.86 15.06 -24.54
CA GLN A 55 8.63 15.75 -25.55
C GLN A 55 9.64 16.68 -24.87
N GLY A 56 10.91 16.31 -24.89
CA GLY A 56 11.99 17.07 -24.23
C GLY A 56 12.69 16.35 -23.08
N GLY A 57 12.35 15.08 -22.82
CA GLY A 57 13.02 14.23 -21.84
C GLY A 57 12.13 13.77 -20.70
N GLU A 58 12.76 13.06 -19.77
CA GLU A 58 12.09 12.58 -18.56
C GLU A 58 11.79 13.75 -17.61
N ALA A 59 10.57 13.81 -17.11
CA ALA A 59 10.12 14.79 -16.14
C ALA A 59 9.56 14.07 -14.90
N LEU A 60 9.86 14.62 -13.73
CA LEU A 60 9.37 14.12 -12.45
C LEU A 60 8.05 14.83 -12.10
N PHE A 61 7.07 14.02 -11.69
CA PHE A 61 5.76 14.49 -11.29
C PHE A 61 5.42 14.04 -9.87
N GLU A 62 4.61 14.83 -9.20
CA GLU A 62 4.03 14.50 -7.90
C GLU A 62 2.52 14.64 -7.95
N ILE A 63 1.83 13.68 -7.33
CA ILE A 63 0.38 13.68 -7.12
C ILE A 63 0.12 13.82 -5.63
N ASP A 64 -0.80 14.72 -5.24
CA ASP A 64 -1.49 14.63 -3.96
C ASP A 64 -2.85 13.96 -4.17
N ILE A 65 -3.20 12.99 -3.33
CA ILE A 65 -4.44 12.21 -3.44
C ILE A 65 -5.69 13.08 -3.29
N ASN A 66 -5.57 14.25 -2.67
CA ASN A 66 -6.67 15.20 -2.49
C ASN A 66 -6.84 16.15 -3.69
N ASP A 67 -5.82 16.26 -4.54
CA ASP A 67 -5.87 17.09 -5.74
C ASP A 67 -6.61 16.35 -6.86
N ARG A 68 -7.94 16.32 -6.75
CA ARG A 68 -8.83 15.65 -7.70
C ARG A 68 -9.61 16.67 -8.51
N TYR A 69 -9.81 16.34 -9.76
CA TYR A 69 -10.65 17.10 -10.66
C TYR A 69 -11.72 16.20 -11.26
N ARG A 70 -12.97 16.62 -11.18
CA ARG A 70 -14.13 15.95 -11.74
C ARG A 70 -14.67 16.75 -12.91
N ALA A 71 -14.86 16.13 -14.05
CA ALA A 71 -15.38 16.78 -15.24
C ALA A 71 -16.54 16.00 -15.86
N PRO A 72 -17.44 16.67 -16.62
CA PRO A 72 -18.42 15.98 -17.44
C PRO A 72 -17.73 15.03 -18.42
N ARG A 73 -18.22 13.79 -18.53
CA ARG A 73 -17.60 12.78 -19.41
C ARG A 73 -17.58 13.20 -20.88
N GLN A 74 -18.51 14.07 -21.30
CA GLN A 74 -18.56 14.61 -22.65
C GLN A 74 -17.26 15.34 -23.07
N ILE A 75 -16.43 15.77 -22.13
CA ILE A 75 -15.11 16.38 -22.45
C ILE A 75 -14.26 15.45 -23.29
N LEU A 76 -14.40 14.12 -23.17
CA LEU A 76 -13.65 13.14 -23.94
C LEU A 76 -14.08 13.09 -25.41
N LEU A 77 -15.25 13.65 -25.78
CA LEU A 77 -15.68 13.76 -27.18
C LEU A 77 -14.83 14.77 -27.97
N GLY A 78 -14.14 15.68 -27.29
CA GLY A 78 -13.25 16.69 -27.89
C GLY A 78 -11.86 16.20 -28.25
N GLY A 79 -11.50 14.97 -27.90
CA GLY A 79 -10.18 14.40 -28.22
C GLY A 79 -9.80 13.24 -27.30
N LEU A 80 -8.85 12.45 -27.78
CA LEU A 80 -8.20 11.41 -26.98
C LEU A 80 -7.09 12.03 -26.13
N PRO A 81 -6.70 11.37 -25.01
CA PRO A 81 -5.55 11.78 -24.22
C PRO A 81 -4.31 11.92 -25.10
N GLU A 82 -3.55 12.99 -24.92
CA GLU A 82 -2.32 13.25 -25.70
C GLU A 82 -1.27 12.14 -25.49
N GLN A 83 -1.27 11.54 -24.33
CA GLN A 83 -0.31 10.49 -23.97
C GLN A 83 -0.97 9.44 -23.08
N ARG A 84 -0.44 8.23 -23.12
CA ARG A 84 -0.83 7.14 -22.21
C ARG A 84 0.31 6.84 -21.25
N LEU A 85 -0.03 6.62 -20.00
CA LEU A 85 0.89 6.01 -19.05
C LEU A 85 1.17 4.57 -19.49
N ASP A 86 2.40 4.11 -19.28
CA ASP A 86 2.69 2.69 -19.51
C ASP A 86 1.91 1.80 -18.52
N ALA A 87 1.86 0.50 -18.81
CA ALA A 87 1.07 -0.44 -18.01
C ALA A 87 1.54 -0.52 -16.54
N LYS A 88 2.85 -0.46 -16.30
CA LYS A 88 3.41 -0.53 -14.94
C LYS A 88 3.05 0.70 -14.11
N LEU A 89 3.20 1.87 -14.70
CA LEU A 89 2.85 3.13 -14.02
C LEU A 89 1.34 3.23 -13.80
N THR A 90 0.53 2.81 -14.77
CA THR A 90 -0.93 2.75 -14.62
C THR A 90 -1.31 1.86 -13.44
N GLU A 91 -0.78 0.64 -13.39
CA GLU A 91 -1.04 -0.30 -12.29
C GLU A 91 -0.59 0.27 -10.94
N ALA A 92 0.56 0.93 -10.88
CA ALA A 92 1.07 1.53 -9.65
C ALA A 92 0.20 2.69 -9.15
N VAL A 93 -0.26 3.57 -10.04
CA VAL A 93 -1.19 4.66 -9.68
C VAL A 93 -2.52 4.08 -9.21
N CYS A 94 -3.10 3.11 -9.95
CA CYS A 94 -4.35 2.46 -9.54
C CYS A 94 -4.24 1.80 -8.17
N ARG A 95 -3.17 1.03 -7.93
CA ARG A 95 -2.91 0.38 -6.65
C ARG A 95 -2.74 1.39 -5.52
N TRP A 96 -2.01 2.49 -5.76
CA TRP A 96 -1.81 3.53 -4.78
C TRP A 96 -3.13 4.26 -4.44
N VAL A 97 -3.96 4.57 -5.43
CA VAL A 97 -5.29 5.16 -5.22
C VAL A 97 -6.20 4.20 -4.45
N ALA A 98 -6.22 2.91 -4.83
CA ALA A 98 -7.04 1.91 -4.18
C ALA A 98 -6.70 1.73 -2.69
N LYS A 99 -5.42 1.80 -2.33
CA LYS A 99 -4.97 1.72 -0.92
C LYS A 99 -5.68 2.71 0.01
N ARG A 100 -6.10 3.87 -0.49
CA ARG A 100 -6.86 4.84 0.32
C ARG A 100 -8.21 4.32 0.80
N TYR A 101 -8.85 3.46 0.00
CA TYR A 101 -10.20 2.95 0.26
C TYR A 101 -10.21 1.54 0.86
N THR A 102 -9.09 0.85 0.77
CA THR A 102 -8.93 -0.52 1.27
C THR A 102 -8.12 -0.60 2.56
N ARG A 103 -7.73 0.56 3.11
CA ARG A 103 -6.98 0.63 4.35
C ARG A 103 -7.91 0.34 5.51
N ALA A 104 -7.59 -0.68 6.30
CA ALA A 104 -8.26 -0.95 7.55
C ALA A 104 -8.09 0.22 8.53
N ALA A 105 -9.16 0.56 9.22
CA ALA A 105 -9.15 1.52 10.31
C ALA A 105 -9.07 0.73 11.62
N PHE A 106 -7.90 0.63 12.20
CA PHE A 106 -7.74 0.11 13.57
C PHE A 106 -8.14 1.18 14.59
N PRO A 107 -8.59 0.80 15.78
CA PRO A 107 -8.86 1.74 16.88
C PRO A 107 -7.69 2.69 17.12
N ASP A 108 -7.96 3.95 17.40
CA ASP A 108 -6.92 4.96 17.61
C ASP A 108 -6.03 4.59 18.81
N GLU A 109 -6.61 4.00 19.83
CA GLU A 109 -5.88 3.52 21.01
C GLU A 109 -4.97 2.32 20.67
N PHE A 110 -5.41 1.39 19.83
CA PHE A 110 -4.54 0.32 19.33
C PHE A 110 -3.34 0.90 18.58
N ASN A 111 -3.57 1.87 17.68
CA ASN A 111 -2.50 2.54 16.94
C ASN A 111 -1.53 3.25 17.89
N ARG A 112 -2.04 3.96 18.90
CA ARG A 112 -1.24 4.65 19.91
C ARG A 112 -0.33 3.69 20.70
N ARG A 113 -0.86 2.53 21.11
CA ARG A 113 -0.10 1.51 21.85
C ARG A 113 1.00 0.89 21.00
N THR A 114 0.68 0.53 19.75
CA THR A 114 1.64 -0.09 18.83
C THR A 114 2.69 0.88 18.29
N ASP A 115 2.46 2.19 18.36
CA ASP A 115 3.47 3.21 18.02
C ASP A 115 4.75 3.09 18.86
N ALA A 116 4.69 2.54 20.06
CA ALA A 116 5.87 2.25 20.90
C ALA A 116 6.86 1.26 20.23
N ALA A 117 6.36 0.33 19.43
CA ALA A 117 7.19 -0.64 18.69
C ALA A 117 7.70 -0.12 17.34
N LYS A 118 7.25 1.05 16.88
CA LYS A 118 7.45 1.55 15.52
C LYS A 118 8.91 1.53 15.04
N ASP A 119 9.82 2.10 15.81
CA ASP A 119 11.23 2.19 15.42
C ASP A 119 11.91 0.82 15.39
N SER A 120 11.60 -0.03 16.38
CA SER A 120 12.14 -1.39 16.44
C SER A 120 11.62 -2.26 15.28
N LEU A 121 10.35 -2.13 14.92
CA LEU A 121 9.76 -2.79 13.75
C LEU A 121 10.36 -2.25 12.45
N ALA A 122 10.56 -0.93 12.33
CA ALA A 122 11.21 -0.33 11.17
C ALA A 122 12.60 -0.91 10.94
N ASP A 123 13.39 -1.14 11.99
CA ASP A 123 14.72 -1.72 11.88
C ASP A 123 14.71 -3.21 11.49
N LEU A 124 13.71 -3.98 11.96
CA LEU A 124 13.49 -5.36 11.52
C LEU A 124 13.16 -5.41 10.02
N PHE A 125 12.22 -4.59 9.57
CA PHE A 125 11.80 -4.56 8.18
C PHE A 125 12.87 -4.04 7.22
N LYS A 126 13.70 -3.09 7.63
CA LYS A 126 14.86 -2.66 6.82
C LYS A 126 15.85 -3.79 6.54
N LYS A 127 15.97 -4.74 7.44
CA LYS A 127 16.94 -5.85 7.34
C LYS A 127 16.39 -7.06 6.59
N GLN A 128 15.11 -7.38 6.78
CA GLN A 128 14.52 -8.66 6.36
C GLN A 128 13.10 -8.52 5.80
N GLY A 129 12.63 -7.30 5.53
CA GLY A 129 11.25 -7.07 5.08
C GLY A 129 10.92 -7.65 3.70
N ASP A 130 11.93 -8.01 2.90
CA ASP A 130 11.80 -8.72 1.64
C ASP A 130 11.34 -10.19 1.78
N LEU A 131 11.36 -10.74 2.99
CA LEU A 131 10.89 -12.09 3.27
C LEU A 131 9.36 -12.20 3.42
N ILE A 132 8.66 -11.07 3.60
CA ILE A 132 7.21 -11.02 3.79
C ILE A 132 6.54 -10.07 2.80
N LEU A 133 5.38 -10.49 2.26
CA LEU A 133 4.55 -9.70 1.34
C LEU A 133 3.66 -8.70 2.05
N SER A 134 3.04 -9.13 3.14
CA SER A 134 2.10 -8.33 3.93
C SER A 134 1.93 -8.89 5.33
N ILE A 135 1.42 -8.05 6.22
CA ILE A 135 0.99 -8.46 7.56
C ILE A 135 -0.52 -8.23 7.65
N HIS A 136 -1.20 -9.21 8.21
CA HIS A 136 -2.61 -9.16 8.53
C HIS A 136 -2.79 -9.40 10.02
N ILE A 137 -3.71 -8.67 10.63
CA ILE A 137 -3.99 -8.77 12.07
C ILE A 137 -5.48 -8.99 12.25
N ARG A 138 -5.83 -9.97 13.07
CA ARG A 138 -7.13 -10.04 13.71
C ARG A 138 -7.00 -9.44 15.11
N ILE A 139 -7.84 -8.48 15.44
CA ILE A 139 -7.85 -7.77 16.70
C ILE A 139 -9.13 -8.07 17.47
N GLU A 140 -9.03 -8.27 18.78
CA GLU A 140 -10.17 -8.44 19.68
C GLU A 140 -10.00 -7.52 20.91
N PRO A 141 -11.03 -6.68 21.22
CA PRO A 141 -12.22 -6.45 20.42
C PRO A 141 -11.93 -5.65 19.15
N GLU A 142 -12.69 -5.95 18.09
CA GLU A 142 -12.69 -5.20 16.84
C GLU A 142 -13.45 -3.87 17.04
N ASP A 143 -13.06 -2.83 16.35
CA ASP A 143 -13.75 -1.52 16.31
C ASP A 143 -14.06 -0.87 17.68
N THR A 144 -13.32 -1.21 18.72
CA THR A 144 -13.58 -0.71 20.08
C THR A 144 -12.35 -0.04 20.67
N GLU A 145 -12.52 1.18 21.17
CA GLU A 145 -11.49 1.87 21.94
C GLU A 145 -11.43 1.32 23.36
N LEU A 146 -10.33 0.65 23.73
CA LEU A 146 -10.16 0.08 25.05
C LEU A 146 -9.57 1.10 26.04
N PRO A 147 -10.09 1.17 27.28
CA PRO A 147 -9.50 2.00 28.31
C PRO A 147 -8.12 1.46 28.76
N GLU A 148 -7.39 2.28 29.51
CA GLU A 148 -6.15 1.85 30.17
C GLU A 148 -6.41 0.64 31.07
N GLY A 149 -5.50 -0.35 30.99
CA GLY A 149 -5.58 -1.59 31.80
C GLY A 149 -6.36 -2.73 31.17
N GLU A 150 -6.98 -2.53 30.00
CA GLU A 150 -7.55 -3.60 29.19
C GLU A 150 -6.66 -3.86 27.98
N ASP A 151 -6.51 -5.12 27.57
CA ASP A 151 -5.60 -5.53 26.50
C ASP A 151 -6.35 -5.81 25.19
N TYR A 152 -5.82 -5.30 24.09
CA TYR A 152 -6.15 -5.82 22.76
C TYR A 152 -5.45 -7.15 22.55
N ARG A 153 -6.23 -8.17 22.20
CA ARG A 153 -5.70 -9.48 21.79
C ARG A 153 -5.52 -9.51 20.29
N ILE A 154 -4.38 -9.97 19.82
CA ILE A 154 -4.09 -10.01 18.39
C ILE A 154 -3.58 -11.37 17.94
N LEU A 155 -4.06 -11.78 16.76
CA LEU A 155 -3.45 -12.82 15.94
C LEU A 155 -2.76 -12.15 14.76
N LEU A 156 -1.48 -12.44 14.56
CA LEU A 156 -0.68 -11.87 13.51
C LEU A 156 -0.35 -12.92 12.44
N TYR A 157 -0.73 -12.63 11.20
CA TYR A 157 -0.38 -13.43 10.02
C TYR A 157 0.58 -12.65 9.14
N ALA A 158 1.79 -13.14 8.98
CA ALA A 158 2.75 -12.62 8.01
C ALA A 158 2.70 -13.48 6.75
N ILE A 159 2.35 -12.87 5.62
CA ILE A 159 2.23 -13.58 4.36
C ILE A 159 3.57 -13.55 3.64
N CYS A 160 4.06 -14.70 3.17
CA CYS A 160 5.26 -14.80 2.36
C CYS A 160 4.99 -15.38 0.98
N GLU A 161 5.87 -15.11 0.04
CA GLU A 161 5.82 -15.73 -1.29
C GLU A 161 6.05 -17.23 -1.22
N ARG A 162 5.52 -17.94 -2.20
CA ARG A 162 5.67 -19.41 -2.31
C ARG A 162 7.13 -19.83 -2.30
N HIS A 163 8.00 -19.15 -3.03
CA HIS A 163 9.42 -19.49 -3.08
C HIS A 163 10.13 -19.32 -1.72
N THR A 164 9.77 -18.31 -0.93
CA THR A 164 10.27 -18.10 0.44
C THR A 164 9.86 -19.25 1.35
N TRP A 165 8.63 -19.77 1.18
CA TRP A 165 8.13 -20.91 1.94
C TRP A 165 8.80 -22.23 1.56
N GLU A 166 9.05 -22.47 0.28
CA GLU A 166 9.65 -23.71 -0.24
C GLU A 166 11.14 -23.81 0.09
N ASP A 167 11.88 -22.69 0.14
CA ASP A 167 13.27 -22.66 0.59
C ASP A 167 13.38 -22.72 2.12
N ALA A 168 13.96 -23.81 2.64
CA ALA A 168 14.05 -24.04 4.08
C ALA A 168 14.80 -22.92 4.83
N ARG A 169 15.83 -22.30 4.21
CA ARG A 169 16.62 -21.24 4.82
C ARG A 169 15.83 -19.93 4.89
N SER A 170 15.19 -19.54 3.78
CA SER A 170 14.35 -18.34 3.70
C SER A 170 13.14 -18.45 4.61
N ARG A 171 12.48 -19.63 4.64
CA ARG A 171 11.37 -19.91 5.54
C ARG A 171 11.78 -19.75 7.02
N ALA A 172 12.91 -20.35 7.42
CA ALA A 172 13.40 -20.22 8.79
C ALA A 172 13.77 -18.78 9.15
N ALA A 173 14.28 -18.00 8.21
CA ALA A 173 14.56 -16.58 8.41
C ALA A 173 13.27 -15.77 8.54
N ALA A 174 12.27 -16.01 7.68
CA ALA A 174 10.97 -15.36 7.74
C ALA A 174 10.22 -15.70 9.04
N THR A 175 10.23 -16.97 9.48
CA THR A 175 9.63 -17.37 10.75
C THR A 175 10.24 -16.60 11.92
N ARG A 176 11.58 -16.53 12.00
CA ARG A 176 12.24 -15.75 13.05
C ARG A 176 11.88 -14.26 13.00
N LEU A 177 11.72 -13.69 11.81
CA LEU A 177 11.28 -12.31 11.67
C LEU A 177 9.86 -12.12 12.24
N VAL A 178 8.95 -13.03 11.92
CA VAL A 178 7.56 -13.00 12.42
C VAL A 178 7.51 -13.14 13.95
N ASP A 179 8.30 -14.06 14.51
CA ASP A 179 8.43 -14.20 15.97
C ASP A 179 8.94 -12.90 16.60
N GLN A 180 9.94 -12.26 16.01
CA GLN A 180 10.46 -10.98 16.52
C GLN A 180 9.44 -9.85 16.43
N ILE A 181 8.62 -9.80 15.36
CA ILE A 181 7.52 -8.82 15.24
C ILE A 181 6.51 -9.05 16.38
N GLY A 182 6.09 -10.30 16.61
CA GLY A 182 5.18 -10.65 17.68
C GLY A 182 5.71 -10.27 19.07
N ILE A 183 7.00 -10.55 19.34
CA ILE A 183 7.66 -10.14 20.60
C ILE A 183 7.64 -8.62 20.75
N LYS A 184 7.97 -7.85 19.71
CA LYS A 184 7.97 -6.39 19.77
C LYS A 184 6.59 -5.80 20.00
N LEU A 185 5.55 -6.42 19.48
CA LEU A 185 4.18 -6.01 19.75
C LEU A 185 3.74 -6.38 21.17
N ALA A 186 4.13 -7.55 21.66
CA ALA A 186 3.84 -7.97 23.03
C ALA A 186 4.59 -7.14 24.11
N GLU A 187 5.66 -6.42 23.73
CA GLU A 187 6.33 -5.44 24.61
C GLU A 187 5.51 -4.13 24.74
N CYS A 188 4.51 -3.90 23.89
CA CYS A 188 3.65 -2.72 23.98
C CYS A 188 2.59 -2.92 25.09
N GLU A 189 2.47 -1.95 25.97
CA GLU A 189 1.47 -1.97 27.03
C GLU A 189 0.05 -2.03 26.45
N GLY A 190 -0.77 -2.95 26.94
CA GLY A 190 -2.14 -3.16 26.49
C GLY A 190 -2.26 -3.89 25.14
N ILE A 191 -1.20 -4.57 24.70
CA ILE A 191 -1.23 -5.46 23.54
C ILE A 191 -0.86 -6.87 23.96
N PHE A 192 -1.76 -7.81 23.73
CA PHE A 192 -1.54 -9.23 23.96
C PHE A 192 -1.49 -9.98 22.63
N VAL A 193 -0.36 -10.58 22.32
CA VAL A 193 -0.18 -11.36 21.08
C VAL A 193 -0.49 -12.82 21.37
N ASP A 194 -1.63 -13.31 20.88
CA ASP A 194 -2.02 -14.71 21.04
C ASP A 194 -1.12 -15.62 20.20
N GLU A 195 -0.88 -15.24 18.95
CA GLU A 195 -0.08 -16.01 18.01
C GLU A 195 0.51 -15.10 16.92
N SER A 196 1.69 -15.49 16.42
CA SER A 196 2.35 -14.88 15.26
C SER A 196 2.70 -15.99 14.27
N VAL A 197 2.10 -15.98 13.08
CA VAL A 197 2.21 -17.08 12.13
C VAL A 197 2.75 -16.60 10.79
N LEU A 198 3.73 -17.34 10.23
CA LEU A 198 4.13 -17.21 8.85
C LEU A 198 3.25 -18.09 7.96
N VAL A 199 2.56 -17.49 6.99
CA VAL A 199 1.66 -18.19 6.07
C VAL A 199 2.09 -17.95 4.64
N PRO A 200 2.27 -18.99 3.80
CA PRO A 200 2.54 -18.77 2.38
C PRO A 200 1.28 -18.30 1.66
N GLU A 201 1.41 -17.39 0.72
CA GLU A 201 0.32 -16.75 -0.03
C GLU A 201 -0.74 -17.73 -0.58
N HIS A 202 -0.32 -18.93 -1.04
CA HIS A 202 -1.23 -19.93 -1.58
C HIS A 202 -2.03 -20.70 -0.51
N ARG A 203 -1.78 -20.48 0.78
CA ARG A 203 -2.52 -21.09 1.89
C ARG A 203 -3.32 -20.07 2.70
N PHE A 204 -3.12 -18.79 2.45
CA PHE A 204 -3.93 -17.73 3.05
C PHE A 204 -5.28 -17.69 2.33
N SER A 205 -6.31 -18.13 3.01
CA SER A 205 -7.63 -18.35 2.43
C SER A 205 -8.43 -17.05 2.31
N LEU A 206 -9.55 -17.10 1.58
CA LEU A 206 -10.51 -15.99 1.56
C LEU A 206 -11.22 -15.81 2.92
N GLU A 207 -11.28 -16.86 3.73
CA GLU A 207 -11.79 -16.79 5.09
C GLU A 207 -10.83 -15.99 5.97
N ASP A 208 -9.53 -16.34 5.96
CA ASP A 208 -8.50 -15.58 6.67
C ASP A 208 -8.50 -14.10 6.27
N LEU A 209 -8.66 -13.82 4.96
CA LEU A 209 -8.70 -12.45 4.46
C LEU A 209 -9.92 -11.66 4.96
N ARG A 210 -11.04 -12.31 5.26
CA ARG A 210 -12.25 -11.66 5.80
C ARG A 210 -12.19 -11.47 7.31
N GLU A 211 -11.47 -12.33 8.00
CA GLU A 211 -11.33 -12.29 9.45
C GLU A 211 -10.15 -11.46 9.94
N THR A 212 -9.37 -10.91 9.02
CA THR A 212 -8.17 -10.15 9.34
C THR A 212 -8.11 -8.86 8.56
N ASP A 213 -7.58 -7.85 9.18
CA ASP A 213 -7.27 -6.59 8.56
C ASP A 213 -5.79 -6.49 8.16
N ARG A 214 -5.54 -5.94 6.98
CA ARG A 214 -4.18 -5.68 6.55
C ARG A 214 -3.58 -4.55 7.38
N TRP A 215 -2.51 -4.86 8.11
CA TRP A 215 -1.79 -3.89 8.90
C TRP A 215 -0.77 -3.14 8.04
N ASP A 216 -0.99 -1.83 7.90
CA ASP A 216 -0.29 -0.97 6.93
C ASP A 216 1.12 -0.56 7.40
N TYR A 217 1.96 -1.56 7.70
CA TYR A 217 3.40 -1.39 7.79
C TYR A 217 4.10 -1.57 6.43
N ASP A 218 3.34 -1.54 5.35
CA ASP A 218 3.82 -1.72 3.98
C ASP A 218 5.01 -0.82 3.62
N TYR A 219 5.04 0.42 4.12
CA TYR A 219 6.17 1.32 3.90
C TYR A 219 7.46 0.84 4.57
N LEU A 220 7.39 -0.11 5.51
CA LEU A 220 8.52 -0.73 6.19
C LEU A 220 8.89 -2.09 5.60
N THR A 221 7.89 -2.88 5.13
CA THR A 221 8.08 -4.24 4.62
C THR A 221 8.59 -4.29 3.19
N TYR A 222 8.31 -3.29 2.36
CA TYR A 222 8.66 -3.33 0.95
C TYR A 222 10.09 -2.85 0.67
N ARG A 223 11.05 -3.80 0.72
CA ARG A 223 12.19 -3.80 -0.20
C ARG A 223 11.85 -4.49 -1.53
N GLY A 224 10.80 -5.27 -1.59
CA GLY A 224 10.32 -6.02 -2.76
C GLY A 224 9.18 -5.35 -3.54
N GLY A 225 8.99 -4.05 -3.45
CA GLY A 225 8.41 -3.28 -4.56
C GLY A 225 9.31 -3.47 -5.78
N PRO A 226 8.88 -3.09 -6.98
CA PRO A 226 9.75 -3.17 -8.13
C PRO A 226 11.12 -2.65 -7.70
N THR A 227 12.16 -3.45 -7.91
CA THR A 227 13.55 -3.18 -7.52
C THR A 227 14.06 -1.87 -8.14
N GLU A 228 13.28 -1.29 -9.03
CA GLU A 228 13.47 -0.02 -9.69
C GLU A 228 12.29 0.91 -9.35
N PRO A 229 12.56 2.20 -9.06
CA PRO A 229 11.50 3.21 -8.98
C PRO A 229 10.66 3.14 -10.24
N ILE A 230 9.34 3.25 -10.10
CA ILE A 230 8.43 3.27 -11.24
C ILE A 230 8.85 4.44 -12.14
N GLY A 231 9.31 4.14 -13.35
CA GLY A 231 9.85 5.13 -14.27
C GLY A 231 11.38 5.12 -14.46
N GLU A 232 12.16 4.31 -13.73
CA GLU A 232 13.55 4.03 -14.06
C GLU A 232 13.60 2.72 -14.86
N GLY A 233 13.72 2.81 -16.17
CA GLY A 233 13.85 1.64 -17.03
C GLY A 233 13.28 1.85 -18.42
N PHE A 234 13.72 2.90 -19.07
CA PHE A 234 13.67 3.02 -20.51
C PHE A 234 15.07 3.42 -20.99
N GLU A 235 15.93 2.43 -21.20
CA GLU A 235 16.92 2.49 -22.26
C GLU A 235 16.33 1.86 -23.53
#